data_edbd2c0e89b5363d06b7b6a7827fbab6
#
_entry.id   edbd2c0e89b5363d06b7b6a7827fbab6
#
_cell.length_a   1.000
_cell.length_b   1.000
_cell.length_c   1.000
_cell.angle_alpha   90.00
_cell.angle_beta   90.00
_cell.angle_gamma   90.00
#
_symmetry.space_group_name_H-M   'P 1'
#
loop_
_entity.id
_entity.type
_entity.pdbx_description
1 polymer ?
#
loop_
_entity_poly.entity_id
_entity_poly.type
_entity_poly.pdbx_seq_one_letter_code
_entity_poly.pdbx_strand_id
1 'polypeptide(L)' 'GREIAEKIYERHLFFMEQFIAAGVDQEIAEQDACRIEHAISDTSFRKLKEKVQGTD' A
#
# COMPACT_ATOMS: atom_id res chain seq x y z
N GLY A 1 -14.80 -5.32 11.82
CA GLY A 1 -15.09 -4.13 11.98
C GLY A 1 -14.14 -3.05 11.51
N ARG A 2 -13.96 -2.12 12.42
CA ARG A 2 -13.19 -0.93 12.07
C ARG A 2 -11.73 -1.25 11.78
N GLU A 3 -11.18 -2.18 12.53
CA GLU A 3 -9.76 -2.52 12.36
C GLU A 3 -9.47 -3.08 10.98
N ILE A 4 -10.39 -3.88 10.47
CA ILE A 4 -10.19 -4.48 9.16
C ILE A 4 -10.21 -3.41 8.08
N ALA A 5 -11.16 -2.49 8.17
CA ALA A 5 -11.26 -1.40 7.21
C ALA A 5 -10.02 -0.51 7.25
N GLU A 6 -9.52 -0.25 8.45
CA GLU A 6 -8.34 0.59 8.59
C GLU A 6 -7.10 -0.07 7.98
N LYS A 7 -6.97 -1.38 8.14
CA LYS A 7 -5.83 -2.09 7.57
C LYS A 7 -5.83 -2.01 6.04
N ILE A 8 -7.00 -2.22 5.43
CA ILE A 8 -7.09 -2.16 3.98
C ILE A 8 -6.81 -0.75 3.49
N TYR A 9 -7.36 0.24 4.18
CA TYR A 9 -7.14 1.63 3.82
C TYR A 9 -5.65 1.99 3.93
N GLU A 10 -5.00 1.51 4.97
CA GLU A 10 -3.57 1.76 5.16
C GLU A 10 -2.75 1.20 4.00
N ARG A 11 -3.09 -0.02 3.57
CA ARG A 11 -2.41 -0.62 2.43
C ARG A 11 -2.63 0.19 1.16
N HIS A 12 -3.86 0.62 0.96
CA HIS A 12 -4.20 1.41 -0.22
C HIS A 12 -3.35 2.68 -0.28
N LEU A 13 -3.32 3.43 0.81
CA LEU A 13 -2.57 4.67 0.85
C LEU A 13 -1.08 4.43 0.68
N PHE A 14 -0.56 3.40 1.33
CA PHE A 14 0.85 3.09 1.24
C PHE A 14 1.26 2.83 -0.20
N PHE A 15 0.51 1.97 -0.90
CA PHE A 15 0.88 1.63 -2.26
C PHE A 15 0.65 2.79 -3.22
N MET A 16 -0.39 3.58 -3.00
CA MET A 16 -0.58 4.77 -3.81
C MET A 16 0.63 5.69 -3.72
N GLU A 17 1.12 5.91 -2.51
CA GLU A 17 2.29 6.76 -2.32
C GLU A 17 3.50 6.22 -3.06
N GLN A 18 3.72 4.91 -2.96
CA GLN A 18 4.88 4.31 -3.62
C GLN A 18 4.78 4.43 -5.13
N PHE A 19 3.61 4.18 -5.68
CA PHE A 19 3.42 4.25 -7.12
C PHE A 19 3.59 5.68 -7.62
N ILE A 20 3.00 6.64 -6.93
CA ILE A 20 3.11 8.04 -7.34
C ILE A 20 4.54 8.52 -7.21
N ALA A 21 5.24 8.12 -6.17
CA ALA A 21 6.64 8.47 -6.00
C ALA A 21 7.50 7.90 -7.12
N ALA A 22 7.10 6.76 -7.66
CA ALA A 22 7.82 6.13 -8.78
C ALA A 22 7.46 6.74 -10.12
N GLY A 23 6.50 7.66 -10.16
CA GLY A 23 6.10 8.30 -11.40
C GLY A 23 4.87 7.72 -12.04
N VAL A 24 4.14 6.87 -11.33
CA VAL A 24 2.92 6.28 -11.87
C VAL A 24 1.79 7.31 -11.81
N ASP A 25 1.01 7.40 -12.88
CA ASP A 25 -0.12 8.30 -12.94
C ASP A 25 -1.11 7.99 -11.80
N GLN A 26 -1.74 9.04 -11.26
CA GLN A 26 -2.59 8.87 -10.08
C GLN A 26 -3.73 7.88 -10.32
N GLU A 27 -4.37 7.94 -11.49
CA GLU A 27 -5.45 7.01 -11.79
C GLU A 27 -4.97 5.57 -11.80
N ILE A 28 -3.82 5.35 -12.43
CA ILE A 28 -3.26 4.01 -12.50
C ILE A 28 -2.81 3.56 -11.12
N ALA A 29 -2.20 4.47 -10.38
CA ALA A 29 -1.74 4.15 -9.03
C ALA A 29 -2.92 3.73 -8.15
N GLU A 30 -4.04 4.40 -8.29
CA GLU A 30 -5.22 4.08 -7.50
C GLU A 30 -5.77 2.70 -7.86
N GLN A 31 -5.84 2.39 -9.15
CA GLN A 31 -6.32 1.09 -9.58
C GLN A 31 -5.41 -0.03 -9.11
N ASP A 32 -4.12 0.17 -9.27
CA ASP A 32 -3.16 -0.85 -8.88
C ASP A 32 -3.12 -1.03 -7.37
N ALA A 33 -3.21 0.05 -6.62
CA ALA A 33 -3.24 -0.03 -5.18
C ALA A 33 -4.47 -0.80 -4.71
N CYS A 34 -5.59 -0.58 -5.37
CA CYS A 34 -6.82 -1.27 -5.03
C CYS A 34 -6.67 -2.79 -5.24
N ARG A 35 -5.96 -3.17 -6.29
CA ARG A 35 -5.76 -4.59 -6.57
C ARG A 35 -4.79 -5.22 -5.59
N ILE A 36 -3.67 -4.56 -5.35
CA ILE A 36 -2.62 -5.16 -4.54
C ILE A 36 -3.00 -5.19 -3.07
N GLU A 37 -3.85 -4.27 -2.63
CA GLU A 37 -4.22 -4.23 -1.22
C GLU A 37 -4.95 -5.50 -0.80
N HIS A 38 -5.60 -6.18 -1.73
CA HIS A 38 -6.30 -7.42 -1.46
C HIS A 38 -5.45 -8.64 -1.74
N ALA A 39 -4.40 -8.49 -2.51
CA ALA A 39 -3.61 -9.63 -2.97
C ALA A 39 -2.37 -9.87 -2.10
N ILE A 40 -1.87 -8.84 -1.48
CA ILE A 40 -0.62 -8.97 -0.73
C ILE A 40 -0.87 -9.52 0.66
N SER A 41 0.05 -10.35 1.15
CA SER A 41 -0.05 -10.89 2.48
C SER A 41 0.34 -9.85 3.53
N ASP A 42 -0.12 -10.08 4.77
CA ASP A 42 0.25 -9.20 5.87
C ASP A 42 1.76 -9.16 6.06
N THR A 43 2.39 -10.33 5.95
CA THR A 43 3.83 -10.41 6.15
C THR A 43 4.58 -9.57 5.13
N SER A 44 4.23 -9.72 3.86
CA SER A 44 4.91 -8.97 2.81
C SER A 44 4.66 -7.47 2.96
N PHE A 45 3.43 -7.09 3.26
CA PHE A 45 3.10 -5.68 3.42
C PHE A 45 3.90 -5.08 4.58
N ARG A 46 3.95 -5.77 5.71
CA ARG A 46 4.64 -5.24 6.88
C ARG A 46 6.13 -5.08 6.61
N LYS A 47 6.73 -6.07 5.94
CA LYS A 47 8.15 -5.99 5.63
C LYS A 47 8.47 -4.86 4.67
N LEU A 48 7.63 -4.68 3.66
CA LEU A 48 7.79 -3.57 2.72
C LEU A 48 7.65 -2.23 3.44
N LYS A 49 6.66 -2.14 4.30
CA LYS A 49 6.40 -0.89 5.00
C LYS A 49 7.58 -0.51 5.88
N GLU A 50 8.14 -1.48 6.60
CA GLU A 50 9.30 -1.22 7.44
C GLU A 50 10.47 -0.73 6.62
N LYS A 51 10.69 -1.35 5.48
CA LYS A 51 11.82 -0.99 4.63
C LYS A 51 11.67 0.42 4.07
N VAL A 52 10.47 0.73 3.59
CA VAL A 52 10.22 2.02 2.96
C VAL A 52 10.18 3.15 3.98
N GLN A 53 9.60 2.89 5.14
CA GLN A 53 9.48 3.94 6.15
C GLN A 53 10.77 4.17 6.90
N GLY A 54 11.80 3.50 6.49
CA GLY A 54 13.13 3.86 6.85
C GLY A 54 13.47 3.71 8.30
N THR A 55 13.08 2.65 8.81
CA THR A 55 13.48 2.39 10.17
C THR A 55 14.89 1.90 10.20
N ASP A 56 15.55 2.17 9.19
CA ASP A 56 16.90 1.72 9.13
C ASP A 56 17.20 0.64 10.11
#